data_d687580ac1cff69483c17c6de33492b2
#
_entry.id   d687580ac1cff69483c17c6de33492b2
#
_cell.length_a   1.000
_cell.length_b   1.000
_cell.length_c   1.000
_cell.angle_alpha   90.00
_cell.angle_beta   90.00
_cell.angle_gamma   90.00
#
_symmetry.space_group_name_H-M   'P 1'
#
loop_
_entity.id
_entity.type
_entity.pdbx_description
1 polymer ?
#
loop_
_entity_poly.entity_id
_entity_poly.type
_entity_poly.pdbx_seq_one_letter_code
_entity_poly.pdbx_strand_id
1 'polypeptide(L)'
;MISLVFVFLINIFTLSSQDSGTSPEKVQPALAAENKNRFIVFSGSDWCKGCIQFRKKVLSDPSFESFARENLEIVVADFPQRTKLSKDIVAQNEALAEKYNPKGVFPNLVLISADGNHFEIVKYNNQTPQEFVSELKTRLQHLNG
;
A
#
# COMPACT_ATOMS: atom_id res chain seq x y z
N MET A 1 32.45 59.51 41.86
CA MET A 1 32.98 58.12 41.85
C MET A 1 31.74 57.21 41.67
N ILE A 2 31.57 56.67 40.49
CA ILE A 2 30.39 55.99 40.02
C ILE A 2 30.56 54.52 40.31
N SER A 3 29.69 54.00 41.19
CA SER A 3 29.62 52.55 41.49
C SER A 3 28.72 51.86 40.48
N LEU A 4 29.29 51.02 39.63
CA LEU A 4 28.58 50.21 38.66
C LEU A 4 28.13 48.95 39.35
N VAL A 5 26.80 48.83 39.61
CA VAL A 5 26.15 47.62 40.08
C VAL A 5 25.85 46.74 38.86
N PHE A 6 26.58 45.67 38.73
CA PHE A 6 26.37 44.68 37.69
C PHE A 6 25.24 43.72 38.14
N VAL A 7 24.03 43.94 37.59
CA VAL A 7 22.92 43.02 37.83
C VAL A 7 23.04 41.82 36.89
N PHE A 8 23.40 40.67 37.47
CA PHE A 8 23.47 39.41 36.81
C PHE A 8 22.05 38.82 36.68
N LEU A 9 21.43 38.95 35.50
CA LEU A 9 20.18 38.30 35.20
C LEU A 9 20.43 36.83 34.96
N ILE A 10 20.08 36.00 35.93
CA ILE A 10 20.02 34.54 35.83
C ILE A 10 18.80 34.20 35.01
N ASN A 11 19.02 33.83 33.74
CA ASN A 11 17.99 33.18 32.91
C ASN A 11 17.75 31.77 33.46
N ILE A 12 16.65 31.61 34.19
CA ILE A 12 16.15 30.30 34.55
C ILE A 12 15.45 29.70 33.32
N PHE A 13 16.20 28.85 32.62
CA PHE A 13 15.68 28.02 31.56
C PHE A 13 14.78 26.97 32.18
N THR A 14 13.48 27.22 32.23
CA THR A 14 12.47 26.24 32.60
C THR A 14 12.39 25.19 31.52
N LEU A 15 12.93 24.01 31.82
CA LEU A 15 12.80 22.80 30.99
C LEU A 15 11.33 22.35 31.07
N SER A 16 10.53 22.76 30.09
CA SER A 16 9.19 22.21 29.87
C SER A 16 9.34 20.77 29.42
N SER A 17 9.02 19.83 30.31
CA SER A 17 8.78 18.45 29.96
C SER A 17 7.59 18.39 29.03
N GLN A 18 7.83 18.20 27.74
CA GLN A 18 6.76 17.86 26.79
C GLN A 18 6.34 16.43 27.08
N ASP A 19 5.21 16.33 27.73
CA ASP A 19 4.43 15.10 27.85
C ASP A 19 4.11 14.60 26.42
N SER A 20 4.78 13.52 26.03
CA SER A 20 4.51 12.82 24.78
C SER A 20 3.17 12.12 24.89
N GLY A 21 2.10 12.92 24.78
CA GLY A 21 0.78 12.42 24.47
C GLY A 21 0.84 11.68 23.13
N THR A 22 0.97 10.36 23.21
CA THR A 22 0.78 9.45 22.07
C THR A 22 -0.65 9.61 21.58
N SER A 23 -0.85 10.59 20.69
CA SER A 23 -2.05 10.66 19.87
C SER A 23 -2.12 9.35 19.09
N PRO A 24 -3.26 8.63 19.08
CA PRO A 24 -3.39 7.48 18.20
C PRO A 24 -3.24 8.01 16.79
N GLU A 25 -2.08 7.76 16.22
CA GLU A 25 -1.81 7.94 14.81
C GLU A 25 -2.96 7.27 14.07
N LYS A 26 -3.85 8.09 13.50
CA LYS A 26 -4.80 7.63 12.50
C LYS A 26 -3.95 6.89 11.49
N VAL A 27 -4.04 5.56 11.48
CA VAL A 27 -3.58 4.74 10.38
C VAL A 27 -4.43 5.16 9.18
N GLN A 28 -4.03 6.26 8.58
CA GLN A 28 -4.46 6.54 7.23
C GLN A 28 -3.94 5.36 6.41
N PRO A 29 -4.80 4.70 5.64
CA PRO A 29 -4.29 3.74 4.69
C PRO A 29 -3.20 4.46 3.91
N ALA A 30 -2.01 3.89 3.90
CA ALA A 30 -0.87 4.43 3.14
C ALA A 30 -1.22 4.35 1.65
N LEU A 31 -2.06 5.29 1.19
CA LEU A 31 -2.52 5.43 -0.18
C LEU A 31 -1.75 6.55 -0.88
N ALA A 32 -0.51 6.79 -0.46
CA ALA A 32 0.30 7.80 -1.10
C ALA A 32 1.78 7.45 -1.07
N ALA A 33 2.19 6.43 -1.81
CA ALA A 33 3.45 6.55 -2.50
C ALA A 33 3.16 7.52 -3.67
N GLU A 34 3.36 8.81 -3.43
CA GLU A 34 3.16 9.84 -4.42
C GLU A 34 3.89 9.44 -5.70
N ASN A 35 3.14 9.30 -6.80
CA ASN A 35 3.56 9.04 -8.18
C ASN A 35 3.83 7.57 -8.59
N LYS A 36 3.37 6.54 -7.88
CA LYS A 36 3.40 5.18 -8.40
C LYS A 36 2.00 4.67 -8.75
N ASN A 37 1.93 3.91 -9.84
CA ASN A 37 0.73 3.14 -10.16
C ASN A 37 0.51 2.08 -9.07
N ARG A 38 -0.74 1.77 -8.73
CA ARG A 38 -1.08 0.74 -7.75
C ARG A 38 -1.50 -0.55 -8.42
N PHE A 39 -1.08 -1.65 -7.84
CA PHE A 39 -1.53 -2.97 -8.25
C PHE A 39 -2.18 -3.67 -7.08
N ILE A 40 -3.52 -3.73 -7.11
CA ILE A 40 -4.31 -4.39 -6.06
C ILE A 40 -4.51 -5.86 -6.42
N VAL A 41 -4.20 -6.73 -5.48
CA VAL A 41 -4.41 -8.17 -5.58
C VAL A 41 -5.49 -8.57 -4.57
N PHE A 42 -6.70 -8.81 -5.03
CA PHE A 42 -7.76 -9.41 -4.21
C PHE A 42 -7.51 -10.90 -4.08
N SER A 43 -7.32 -11.37 -2.87
CA SER A 43 -6.86 -12.72 -2.58
C SER A 43 -7.68 -13.37 -1.47
N GLY A 44 -7.80 -14.69 -1.54
CA GLY A 44 -8.24 -15.54 -0.43
C GLY A 44 -7.08 -16.46 -0.06
N SER A 45 -6.16 -15.97 0.77
CA SER A 45 -4.83 -16.55 0.99
C SER A 45 -4.85 -17.99 1.51
N ASP A 46 -5.91 -18.42 2.17
CA ASP A 46 -6.03 -19.74 2.82
C ASP A 46 -7.08 -20.67 2.18
N TRP A 47 -7.79 -20.24 1.13
CA TRP A 47 -8.82 -21.04 0.46
C TRP A 47 -8.80 -20.96 -1.07
N CYS A 48 -8.35 -19.83 -1.65
CA CYS A 48 -8.37 -19.60 -3.08
C CYS A 48 -7.13 -20.24 -3.76
N LYS A 49 -7.29 -21.39 -4.41
CA LYS A 49 -6.19 -22.09 -5.10
C LYS A 49 -5.49 -21.21 -6.15
N GLY A 50 -6.25 -20.47 -6.96
CA GLY A 50 -5.70 -19.57 -7.98
C GLY A 50 -4.88 -18.44 -7.36
N CYS A 51 -5.31 -17.90 -6.22
CA CYS A 51 -4.58 -16.85 -5.50
C CYS A 51 -3.24 -17.37 -4.95
N ILE A 52 -3.26 -18.57 -4.37
CA ILE A 52 -2.05 -19.24 -3.85
C ILE A 52 -1.05 -19.51 -4.99
N GLN A 53 -1.54 -19.97 -6.14
CA GLN A 53 -0.69 -20.18 -7.31
C GLN A 53 -0.11 -18.89 -7.86
N PHE A 54 -0.93 -17.86 -8.02
CA PHE A 54 -0.50 -16.54 -8.49
C PHE A 54 0.58 -15.95 -7.58
N ARG A 55 0.37 -16.01 -6.27
CA ARG A 55 1.37 -15.55 -5.30
C ARG A 55 2.69 -16.30 -5.45
N LYS A 56 2.66 -17.64 -5.52
CA LYS A 56 3.88 -18.46 -5.63
C LYS A 56 4.60 -18.30 -6.95
N LYS A 57 3.86 -18.23 -8.05
CA LYS A 57 4.44 -18.22 -9.40
C LYS A 57 4.84 -16.84 -9.87
N VAL A 58 4.07 -15.80 -9.51
CA VAL A 58 4.26 -14.44 -10.02
C VAL A 58 4.76 -13.50 -8.93
N LEU A 59 3.99 -13.30 -7.85
CA LEU A 59 4.35 -12.28 -6.85
C LEU A 59 5.69 -12.54 -6.17
N SER A 60 6.10 -13.80 -6.01
CA SER A 60 7.39 -14.19 -5.40
C SER A 60 8.49 -14.45 -6.44
N ASP A 61 8.27 -14.12 -7.71
CA ASP A 61 9.29 -14.26 -8.74
C ASP A 61 10.21 -13.03 -8.78
N PRO A 62 11.54 -13.21 -8.81
CA PRO A 62 12.48 -12.09 -8.79
C PRO A 62 12.27 -11.07 -9.91
N SER A 63 11.82 -11.50 -11.10
CA SER A 63 11.57 -10.60 -12.22
C SER A 63 10.35 -9.70 -11.97
N PHE A 64 9.29 -10.25 -11.36
CA PHE A 64 8.15 -9.48 -10.94
C PHE A 64 8.49 -8.55 -9.77
N GLU A 65 9.19 -9.05 -8.75
CA GLU A 65 9.58 -8.25 -7.58
C GLU A 65 10.42 -7.04 -7.96
N SER A 66 11.39 -7.22 -8.87
CA SER A 66 12.22 -6.12 -9.38
C SER A 66 11.39 -5.09 -10.12
N PHE A 67 10.55 -5.52 -11.05
CA PHE A 67 9.65 -4.65 -11.79
C PHE A 67 8.68 -3.89 -10.87
N ALA A 68 8.07 -4.60 -9.92
CA ALA A 68 7.10 -4.01 -8.99
C ALA A 68 7.74 -2.95 -8.10
N ARG A 69 8.93 -3.20 -7.58
CA ARG A 69 9.66 -2.24 -6.75
C ARG A 69 9.88 -0.90 -7.44
N GLU A 70 10.13 -0.91 -8.74
CA GLU A 70 10.38 0.29 -9.52
C GLU A 70 9.10 1.01 -9.97
N ASN A 71 8.05 0.25 -10.32
CA ASN A 71 6.92 0.77 -11.07
C ASN A 71 5.59 0.77 -10.33
N LEU A 72 5.45 -0.07 -9.28
CA LEU A 72 4.16 -0.33 -8.66
C LEU A 72 4.20 -0.18 -7.14
N GLU A 73 3.08 0.25 -6.57
CA GLU A 73 2.70 0.02 -5.19
C GLU A 73 1.80 -1.21 -5.13
N ILE A 74 2.27 -2.28 -4.49
CA ILE A 74 1.49 -3.52 -4.36
C ILE A 74 0.61 -3.44 -3.12
N VAL A 75 -0.69 -3.64 -3.31
CA VAL A 75 -1.68 -3.72 -2.24
C VAL A 75 -2.35 -5.09 -2.29
N VAL A 76 -2.20 -5.88 -1.26
CA VAL A 76 -2.89 -7.17 -1.14
C VAL A 76 -4.13 -7.01 -0.27
N ALA A 77 -5.31 -7.05 -0.89
CA ALA A 77 -6.58 -7.10 -0.20
C ALA A 77 -6.96 -8.57 0.04
N ASP A 78 -6.57 -9.10 1.20
CA ASP A 78 -6.78 -10.51 1.54
C ASP A 78 -8.08 -10.73 2.30
N PHE A 79 -8.79 -11.80 1.93
CA PHE A 79 -10.06 -12.23 2.52
C PHE A 79 -9.95 -13.69 2.99
N PRO A 80 -9.17 -13.96 4.03
CA PRO A 80 -9.00 -15.31 4.55
C PRO A 80 -10.28 -15.82 5.23
N GLN A 81 -10.50 -17.14 5.21
CA GLN A 81 -11.62 -17.77 5.91
C GLN A 81 -11.24 -18.38 7.25
N ARG A 82 -9.97 -18.73 7.43
CA ARG A 82 -9.45 -19.40 8.63
C ARG A 82 -8.61 -18.47 9.49
N THR A 83 -7.90 -17.53 8.89
CA THR A 83 -7.04 -16.56 9.58
C THR A 83 -7.87 -15.32 9.93
N LYS A 84 -7.77 -14.86 11.17
CA LYS A 84 -8.42 -13.62 11.60
C LYS A 84 -7.52 -12.42 11.29
N LEU A 85 -8.07 -11.42 10.64
CA LEU A 85 -7.46 -10.11 10.44
C LEU A 85 -7.95 -9.12 11.50
N SER A 86 -7.20 -8.05 11.72
CA SER A 86 -7.66 -6.93 12.53
C SER A 86 -8.87 -6.24 11.89
N LYS A 87 -9.71 -5.61 12.69
CA LYS A 87 -10.92 -4.92 12.20
C LYS A 87 -10.59 -3.83 11.17
N ASP A 88 -9.47 -3.13 11.36
CA ASP A 88 -9.04 -2.04 10.47
C ASP A 88 -8.63 -2.59 9.10
N ILE A 89 -7.91 -3.72 9.07
CA ILE A 89 -7.54 -4.38 7.80
C ILE A 89 -8.79 -4.91 7.10
N VAL A 90 -9.73 -5.51 7.83
CA VAL A 90 -11.00 -5.96 7.24
C VAL A 90 -11.75 -4.79 6.61
N ALA A 91 -11.93 -3.69 7.34
CA ALA A 91 -12.61 -2.50 6.84
C ALA A 91 -11.93 -1.90 5.61
N GLN A 92 -10.59 -1.86 5.60
CA GLN A 92 -9.81 -1.40 4.44
C GLN A 92 -10.01 -2.31 3.23
N ASN A 93 -9.93 -3.63 3.41
CA ASN A 93 -10.09 -4.58 2.32
C ASN A 93 -11.52 -4.57 1.75
N GLU A 94 -12.52 -4.43 2.62
CA GLU A 94 -13.93 -4.29 2.22
C GLU A 94 -14.16 -3.01 1.40
N ALA A 95 -13.61 -1.87 1.82
CA ALA A 95 -13.70 -0.62 1.08
C ALA A 95 -13.04 -0.72 -0.32
N LEU A 96 -11.90 -1.40 -0.42
CA LEU A 96 -11.27 -1.68 -1.70
C LEU A 96 -12.13 -2.60 -2.57
N ALA A 97 -12.73 -3.64 -1.97
CA ALA A 97 -13.58 -4.58 -2.70
C ALA A 97 -14.87 -3.92 -3.21
N GLU A 98 -15.50 -3.07 -2.42
CA GLU A 98 -16.68 -2.31 -2.84
C GLU A 98 -16.39 -1.50 -4.10
N LYS A 99 -15.23 -0.87 -4.18
CA LYS A 99 -14.86 -0.02 -5.32
C LYS A 99 -14.36 -0.81 -6.54
N TYR A 100 -13.50 -1.81 -6.33
CA TYR A 100 -12.74 -2.44 -7.41
C TYR A 100 -13.07 -3.92 -7.64
N ASN A 101 -13.79 -4.56 -6.72
CA ASN A 101 -14.19 -5.97 -6.82
C ASN A 101 -15.61 -6.25 -6.33
N PRO A 102 -16.61 -5.46 -6.75
CA PRO A 102 -17.98 -5.58 -6.22
C PRO A 102 -18.63 -6.95 -6.51
N LYS A 103 -18.08 -7.71 -7.46
CA LYS A 103 -18.55 -9.06 -7.80
C LYS A 103 -17.90 -10.16 -6.96
N GLY A 104 -16.92 -9.84 -6.10
CA GLY A 104 -16.23 -10.81 -5.25
C GLY A 104 -15.48 -11.88 -6.03
N VAL A 105 -14.79 -11.52 -7.10
CA VAL A 105 -13.99 -12.45 -7.91
C VAL A 105 -12.62 -12.65 -7.27
N PHE A 106 -12.09 -13.89 -7.25
CA PHE A 106 -10.78 -14.24 -6.69
C PHE A 106 -10.03 -15.25 -7.57
N PRO A 107 -8.73 -15.02 -7.88
CA PRO A 107 -8.05 -13.75 -7.71
C PRO A 107 -8.64 -12.67 -8.63
N ASN A 108 -8.68 -11.43 -8.15
CA ASN A 108 -8.93 -10.27 -9.00
C ASN A 108 -7.74 -9.33 -8.91
N LEU A 109 -7.22 -8.92 -10.05
CA LEU A 109 -6.02 -8.08 -10.17
C LEU A 109 -6.43 -6.76 -10.78
N VAL A 110 -6.13 -5.66 -10.10
CA VAL A 110 -6.53 -4.33 -10.54
C VAL A 110 -5.31 -3.42 -10.62
N LEU A 111 -5.07 -2.85 -11.80
CA LEU A 111 -4.04 -1.86 -12.02
C LEU A 111 -4.68 -0.47 -12.00
N ILE A 112 -4.12 0.45 -11.21
CA ILE A 112 -4.64 1.80 -11.03
C ILE A 112 -3.55 2.80 -11.40
N SER A 113 -3.89 3.83 -12.18
CA SER A 113 -2.98 4.93 -12.52
C SER A 113 -2.47 5.66 -11.28
N ALA A 114 -1.31 6.30 -11.39
CA ALA A 114 -0.67 7.03 -10.30
C ALA A 114 -1.57 8.15 -9.73
N ASP A 115 -2.36 8.79 -10.58
CA ASP A 115 -3.34 9.81 -10.21
C ASP A 115 -4.63 9.24 -9.59
N GLY A 116 -4.83 7.89 -9.65
CA GLY A 116 -6.00 7.21 -9.13
C GLY A 116 -7.28 7.35 -9.94
N ASN A 117 -7.23 8.02 -11.11
CA ASN A 117 -8.40 8.33 -11.92
C ASN A 117 -8.82 7.20 -12.86
N HIS A 118 -7.86 6.37 -13.25
CA HIS A 118 -8.07 5.27 -14.17
C HIS A 118 -7.71 3.94 -13.52
N PHE A 119 -8.47 2.91 -13.83
CA PHE A 119 -8.13 1.55 -13.42
C PHE A 119 -8.59 0.54 -14.46
N GLU A 120 -7.91 -0.60 -14.49
CA GLU A 120 -8.29 -1.73 -15.33
C GLU A 120 -8.10 -3.06 -14.59
N ILE A 121 -8.91 -4.05 -14.97
CA ILE A 121 -8.79 -5.40 -14.45
C ILE A 121 -7.78 -6.17 -15.31
N VAL A 122 -6.77 -6.72 -14.67
CA VAL A 122 -5.76 -7.55 -15.30
C VAL A 122 -6.12 -9.02 -15.12
N LYS A 123 -6.15 -9.79 -16.21
CA LYS A 123 -6.42 -11.22 -16.14
C LYS A 123 -5.12 -12.01 -16.04
N TYR A 124 -5.08 -12.95 -15.11
CA TYR A 124 -4.01 -13.92 -15.04
C TYR A 124 -4.45 -15.24 -15.67
N ASN A 125 -3.80 -15.61 -16.77
CA ASN A 125 -4.09 -16.81 -17.56
C ASN A 125 -2.97 -17.84 -17.48
N ASN A 126 -2.32 -17.98 -16.32
CA ASN A 126 -1.16 -18.84 -16.07
C ASN A 126 0.07 -18.51 -16.93
N GLN A 127 0.22 -17.27 -17.38
CA GLN A 127 1.45 -16.78 -18.03
C GLN A 127 2.66 -16.99 -17.10
N THR A 128 3.84 -17.03 -17.71
CA THR A 128 5.09 -16.93 -16.97
C THR A 128 5.21 -15.54 -16.30
N PRO A 129 6.02 -15.40 -15.25
CA PRO A 129 6.25 -14.11 -14.61
C PRO A 129 6.74 -13.04 -15.59
N GLN A 130 7.61 -13.41 -16.53
CA GLN A 130 8.18 -12.51 -17.53
C GLN A 130 7.11 -12.02 -18.52
N GLU A 131 6.24 -12.93 -18.98
CA GLU A 131 5.11 -12.57 -19.85
C GLU A 131 4.13 -11.66 -19.12
N PHE A 132 3.85 -11.96 -17.85
CA PHE A 132 2.97 -11.13 -17.01
C PHE A 132 3.55 -9.73 -16.78
N VAL A 133 4.85 -9.62 -16.50
CA VAL A 133 5.55 -8.33 -16.38
C VAL A 133 5.49 -7.56 -17.70
N SER A 134 5.68 -8.24 -18.84
CA SER A 134 5.59 -7.61 -20.18
C SER A 134 4.19 -7.05 -20.45
N GLU A 135 3.16 -7.80 -20.08
CA GLU A 135 1.77 -7.36 -20.15
C GLU A 135 1.52 -6.13 -19.28
N LEU A 136 1.97 -6.15 -18.02
CA LEU A 136 1.80 -5.00 -17.12
C LEU A 136 2.51 -3.74 -17.64
N LYS A 137 3.71 -3.87 -18.21
CA LYS A 137 4.42 -2.73 -18.83
C LYS A 137 3.59 -2.10 -19.95
N THR A 138 3.01 -2.90 -20.81
CA THR A 138 2.14 -2.42 -21.90
C THR A 138 0.90 -1.70 -21.37
N ARG A 139 0.25 -2.29 -20.36
CA ARG A 139 -0.93 -1.70 -19.73
C ARG A 139 -0.63 -0.38 -19.03
N LEU A 140 0.51 -0.29 -18.33
CA LEU A 140 0.96 0.96 -17.69
C LEU A 140 1.18 2.08 -18.68
N GLN A 141 1.70 1.79 -19.87
CA GLN A 141 1.85 2.78 -20.93
C GLN A 141 0.50 3.34 -21.39
N HIS A 142 -0.51 2.48 -21.52
CA HIS A 142 -1.86 2.90 -21.92
C HIS A 142 -2.62 3.61 -20.77
N LEU A 143 -2.37 3.22 -19.53
CA LEU A 143 -3.07 3.77 -18.38
C LEU A 143 -2.60 5.19 -18.03
N ASN A 144 -1.35 5.53 -18.37
CA ASN A 144 -0.72 6.81 -18.05
C ASN A 144 -0.61 7.75 -19.29
N GLY A 145 -1.05 7.33 -20.46
CA GLY A 145 -1.05 8.13 -21.71
C GLY A 145 -2.40 8.76 -21.95
#